data_c62c21cf731b949ad8f650712e53446a
#
_entry.id   c62c21cf731b949ad8f650712e53446a
#
_cell.length_a   1.000
_cell.length_b   1.000
_cell.length_c   1.000
_cell.angle_alpha   90.00
_cell.angle_beta   90.00
_cell.angle_gamma   90.00
#
_symmetry.space_group_name_H-M   'P 1'
#
loop_
_entity.id
_entity.type
_entity.pdbx_description
1 polymer ?
#
loop_
_entity_poly.entity_id
_entity_poly.type
_entity_poly.pdbx_seq_one_letter_code
_entity_poly.pdbx_strand_id
1 'polypeptide(L)'
;MRLLTLNTHSLAEENYDDKCDIFVNSVIKLKPDVIAMQEVNQSIDAEVLDKESNLKADNHGLKVLNKLKEKNVIYYLSWLCIKKAYGKYDEGLAFLSKTPITATETITISKTDDYYNWKTRKAFVINTNNFYFCNTHMGWWNDKDEPFRQQFDKLNESILKYKQIYLMGDFNSPSNIENEGYGYVCSKGWKDTYMLSREKDIGYTVKGKIAGWENYDEEYKRIDYIFTKGNEDILKSQVVFNGTNEKIVSDHYGVMVDIKMKAGIL
;
A
#
# COMPACT_ATOMS: atom_id res chain seq x y z
N MET A 1 -15.20 -3.86 -8.83
CA MET A 1 -14.14 -2.94 -8.37
C MET A 1 -12.83 -3.72 -8.28
N ARG A 2 -11.74 -3.15 -8.75
CA ARG A 2 -10.41 -3.75 -8.71
C ARG A 2 -9.48 -2.91 -7.86
N LEU A 3 -8.88 -3.51 -6.84
CA LEU A 3 -7.94 -2.87 -5.93
C LEU A 3 -6.54 -3.42 -6.14
N LEU A 4 -5.54 -2.57 -5.97
CA LEU A 4 -4.12 -2.94 -6.01
C LEU A 4 -3.41 -2.30 -4.82
N THR A 5 -2.58 -3.07 -4.11
CA THR A 5 -1.58 -2.51 -3.18
C THR A 5 -0.19 -2.98 -3.58
N LEU A 6 0.80 -2.11 -3.43
CA LEU A 6 2.20 -2.40 -3.73
C LEU A 6 3.11 -1.53 -2.85
N ASN A 7 4.00 -2.16 -2.09
CA ASN A 7 5.19 -1.48 -1.61
C ASN A 7 6.12 -1.26 -2.81
N THR A 8 6.34 0.00 -3.17
CA THR A 8 6.99 0.35 -4.44
C THR A 8 8.50 0.44 -4.36
N HIS A 9 9.07 0.56 -3.14
CA HIS A 9 10.48 0.87 -2.92
C HIS A 9 11.02 2.02 -3.80
N SER A 10 10.27 2.36 -4.81
CA SER A 10 10.28 3.51 -5.73
C SER A 10 11.68 4.00 -6.14
N LEU A 11 12.08 5.25 -5.79
CA LEU A 11 13.38 5.84 -6.19
C LEU A 11 14.60 5.10 -5.60
N ALA A 12 14.42 4.18 -4.67
CA ALA A 12 15.49 3.35 -4.13
C ALA A 12 15.78 2.12 -4.99
N GLU A 13 14.90 1.80 -5.95
CA GLU A 13 15.08 0.67 -6.87
C GLU A 13 16.18 0.92 -7.91
N GLU A 14 16.95 -0.11 -8.20
CA GLU A 14 17.84 -0.12 -9.36
C GLU A 14 17.03 -0.08 -10.67
N ASN A 15 17.52 0.65 -11.67
CA ASN A 15 16.83 0.86 -12.96
C ASN A 15 15.40 1.43 -12.79
N TYR A 16 15.29 2.40 -11.88
CA TYR A 16 14.01 2.98 -11.47
C TYR A 16 13.13 3.43 -12.65
N ASP A 17 13.68 4.13 -13.65
CA ASP A 17 12.89 4.67 -14.76
C ASP A 17 12.26 3.56 -15.60
N ASP A 18 12.99 2.47 -15.87
CA ASP A 18 12.47 1.30 -16.57
C ASP A 18 11.36 0.61 -15.75
N LYS A 19 11.57 0.47 -14.43
CA LYS A 19 10.58 -0.11 -13.51
C LYS A 19 9.32 0.75 -13.40
N CYS A 20 9.47 2.07 -13.37
CA CYS A 20 8.37 3.01 -13.42
C CYS A 20 7.55 2.86 -14.72
N ASP A 21 8.21 2.73 -15.87
CA ASP A 21 7.54 2.51 -17.15
C ASP A 21 6.80 1.16 -17.21
N ILE A 22 7.41 0.11 -16.68
CA ILE A 22 6.77 -1.20 -16.54
C ILE A 22 5.52 -1.08 -15.66
N PHE A 23 5.63 -0.41 -14.51
CA PHE A 23 4.49 -0.20 -13.60
C PHE A 23 3.36 0.55 -14.30
N VAL A 24 3.65 1.66 -14.97
CA VAL A 24 2.66 2.46 -15.73
C VAL A 24 1.96 1.62 -16.80
N ASN A 25 2.71 0.87 -17.62
CA ASN A 25 2.15 0.03 -18.66
C ASN A 25 1.26 -1.08 -18.07
N SER A 26 1.66 -1.65 -16.94
CA SER A 26 0.87 -2.65 -16.23
C SER A 26 -0.41 -2.05 -15.62
N VAL A 27 -0.36 -0.85 -15.06
CA VAL A 27 -1.57 -0.13 -14.58
C VAL A 27 -2.57 0.08 -15.73
N ILE A 28 -2.10 0.46 -16.92
CA ILE A 28 -2.94 0.62 -18.11
C ILE A 28 -3.61 -0.71 -18.52
N LYS A 29 -2.85 -1.81 -18.46
CA LYS A 29 -3.33 -3.15 -18.82
C LYS A 29 -4.30 -3.70 -17.78
N LEU A 30 -3.92 -3.63 -16.50
CA LEU A 30 -4.66 -4.22 -15.37
C LEU A 30 -5.87 -3.38 -14.95
N LYS A 31 -5.84 -2.08 -15.19
CA LYS A 31 -6.93 -1.13 -14.92
C LYS A 31 -7.46 -1.16 -13.48
N PRO A 32 -6.62 -1.12 -12.42
CA PRO A 32 -7.11 -1.03 -11.05
C PRO A 32 -7.93 0.24 -10.85
N ASP A 33 -8.98 0.18 -10.03
CA ASP A 33 -9.81 1.35 -9.73
C ASP A 33 -9.16 2.22 -8.64
N VAL A 34 -8.49 1.57 -7.67
CA VAL A 34 -7.72 2.23 -6.62
C VAL A 34 -6.40 1.48 -6.43
N ILE A 35 -5.31 2.24 -6.32
CA ILE A 35 -3.96 1.73 -6.05
C ILE A 35 -3.46 2.38 -4.76
N ALA A 36 -3.12 1.56 -3.75
CA ALA A 36 -2.41 1.97 -2.55
C ALA A 36 -0.91 1.67 -2.70
N MET A 37 -0.07 2.68 -2.58
CA MET A 37 1.38 2.56 -2.73
C MET A 37 2.08 2.90 -1.42
N GLN A 38 3.03 2.07 -1.00
CA GLN A 38 3.90 2.29 0.14
C GLN A 38 5.33 2.56 -0.36
N GLU A 39 6.17 3.11 0.49
CA GLU A 39 7.53 3.57 0.18
C GLU A 39 7.60 4.45 -1.09
N VAL A 40 6.61 5.31 -1.23
CA VAL A 40 6.63 6.33 -2.26
C VAL A 40 7.65 7.39 -1.84
N ASN A 41 8.71 7.54 -2.63
CA ASN A 41 9.82 8.43 -2.33
C ASN A 41 9.83 9.65 -3.25
N GLN A 42 10.42 10.73 -2.75
CA GLN A 42 10.85 11.92 -3.50
C GLN A 42 12.16 12.42 -2.90
N SER A 43 13.02 13.05 -3.69
CA SER A 43 14.30 13.57 -3.18
C SER A 43 14.09 14.77 -2.25
N ILE A 44 14.83 14.84 -1.15
CA ILE A 44 14.73 15.95 -0.19
C ILE A 44 15.01 17.30 -0.87
N ASP A 45 15.93 17.33 -1.82
CA ASP A 45 16.38 18.55 -2.50
C ASP A 45 15.61 18.85 -3.80
N ALA A 46 14.61 18.04 -4.18
CA ALA A 46 13.83 18.30 -5.38
C ALA A 46 12.90 19.51 -5.20
N GLU A 47 12.53 20.15 -6.32
CA GLU A 47 11.63 21.29 -6.36
C GLU A 47 10.28 20.96 -5.73
N VAL A 48 9.83 21.81 -4.80
CA VAL A 48 8.51 21.70 -4.16
C VAL A 48 7.46 22.30 -5.09
N LEU A 49 6.53 21.47 -5.55
CA LEU A 49 5.43 21.88 -6.42
C LEU A 49 4.17 22.28 -5.62
N ASP A 50 3.94 21.61 -4.50
CA ASP A 50 2.87 21.95 -3.56
C ASP A 50 3.41 21.97 -2.13
N LYS A 51 3.31 23.14 -1.49
CA LYS A 51 3.85 23.34 -0.12
C LYS A 51 2.99 22.69 0.95
N GLU A 52 1.68 22.57 0.72
CA GLU A 52 0.75 22.04 1.72
C GLU A 52 0.99 20.52 1.90
N SER A 53 1.07 19.80 0.83
CA SER A 53 1.34 18.35 0.85
C SER A 53 2.83 18.00 0.82
N ASN A 54 3.72 18.99 0.70
CA ASN A 54 5.15 18.81 0.44
C ASN A 54 5.41 17.91 -0.79
N LEU A 55 4.56 18.05 -1.84
CA LEU A 55 4.73 17.29 -3.06
C LEU A 55 5.86 17.90 -3.91
N LYS A 56 6.79 17.08 -4.34
CA LYS A 56 7.96 17.49 -5.12
C LYS A 56 7.95 16.94 -6.55
N ALA A 57 8.73 17.57 -7.41
CA ALA A 57 8.74 17.32 -8.85
C ALA A 57 9.12 15.87 -9.23
N ASP A 58 9.95 15.22 -8.43
CA ASP A 58 10.40 13.84 -8.65
C ASP A 58 9.63 12.80 -7.84
N ASN A 59 8.54 13.17 -7.16
CA ASN A 59 7.71 12.24 -6.42
C ASN A 59 7.26 11.06 -7.31
N HIS A 60 7.49 9.84 -6.84
CA HIS A 60 7.16 8.62 -7.61
C HIS A 60 5.69 8.58 -8.03
N GLY A 61 4.75 8.86 -7.11
CA GLY A 61 3.32 8.86 -7.42
C GLY A 61 2.96 9.89 -8.49
N LEU A 62 3.59 11.09 -8.44
CA LEU A 62 3.42 12.13 -9.45
C LEU A 62 4.01 11.74 -10.79
N LYS A 63 5.20 11.12 -10.82
CA LYS A 63 5.79 10.60 -12.07
C LYS A 63 4.88 9.56 -12.73
N VAL A 64 4.35 8.63 -11.95
CA VAL A 64 3.38 7.63 -12.45
C VAL A 64 2.13 8.32 -13.01
N LEU A 65 1.55 9.28 -12.26
CA LEU A 65 0.37 10.04 -12.69
C LEU A 65 0.62 10.75 -14.03
N ASN A 66 1.74 11.44 -14.17
CA ASN A 66 2.09 12.19 -15.37
C ASN A 66 2.26 11.26 -16.59
N LYS A 67 2.98 10.13 -16.42
CA LYS A 67 3.13 9.12 -17.49
C LYS A 67 1.77 8.48 -17.89
N LEU A 68 0.85 8.26 -16.96
CA LEU A 68 -0.52 7.80 -17.25
C LEU A 68 -1.29 8.86 -18.05
N LYS A 69 -1.18 10.13 -17.64
CA LYS A 69 -1.83 11.25 -18.34
C LYS A 69 -1.32 11.42 -19.78
N GLU A 70 -0.01 11.28 -20.02
CA GLU A 70 0.58 11.27 -21.38
C GLU A 70 -0.01 10.18 -22.27
N LYS A 71 -0.46 9.08 -21.68
CA LYS A 71 -1.13 7.96 -22.38
C LYS A 71 -2.66 8.07 -22.38
N ASN A 72 -3.22 9.25 -22.06
CA ASN A 72 -4.64 9.53 -21.96
C ASN A 72 -5.40 8.64 -20.95
N VAL A 73 -4.72 8.20 -19.88
CA VAL A 73 -5.31 7.44 -18.78
C VAL A 73 -5.43 8.34 -17.56
N ILE A 74 -6.67 8.54 -17.09
CA ILE A 74 -6.98 9.48 -16.01
C ILE A 74 -6.97 8.76 -14.65
N TYR A 75 -6.16 9.28 -13.74
CA TYR A 75 -6.17 8.98 -12.31
C TYR A 75 -6.05 10.27 -11.51
N TYR A 76 -6.41 10.19 -10.24
CA TYR A 76 -6.24 11.24 -9.23
C TYR A 76 -5.25 10.77 -8.19
N LEU A 77 -4.27 11.60 -7.86
CA LEU A 77 -3.22 11.32 -6.88
C LEU A 77 -3.56 11.97 -5.54
N SER A 78 -3.32 11.24 -4.46
CA SER A 78 -3.16 11.79 -3.12
C SER A 78 -1.89 11.25 -2.49
N TRP A 79 -1.12 12.10 -1.84
CA TRP A 79 0.21 11.84 -1.28
C TRP A 79 0.30 12.29 0.17
N LEU A 80 0.95 11.50 0.99
CA LEU A 80 1.28 11.81 2.38
C LEU A 80 2.75 11.56 2.64
N CYS A 81 3.51 12.62 2.97
CA CYS A 81 4.87 12.51 3.49
C CYS A 81 4.84 12.03 4.95
N ILE A 82 5.70 11.07 5.30
CA ILE A 82 5.75 10.51 6.65
C ILE A 82 7.09 10.78 7.31
N LYS A 83 8.18 10.43 6.67
CA LYS A 83 9.51 10.42 7.29
C LYS A 83 10.63 10.59 6.29
N LYS A 84 11.83 10.89 6.83
CA LYS A 84 13.07 10.81 6.07
C LYS A 84 13.53 9.36 5.93
N ALA A 85 13.86 8.95 4.71
CA ALA A 85 14.38 7.63 4.41
C ALA A 85 15.71 7.70 3.67
N TYR A 86 16.57 6.71 3.88
CA TYR A 86 17.88 6.56 3.21
C TYR A 86 18.78 7.80 3.27
N GLY A 87 18.53 8.72 4.21
CA GLY A 87 19.25 9.98 4.34
C GLY A 87 18.99 11.03 3.26
N LYS A 88 18.27 10.68 2.19
CA LYS A 88 18.11 11.51 0.97
C LYS A 88 16.69 11.63 0.44
N TYR A 89 15.72 10.87 0.97
CA TYR A 89 14.34 10.89 0.51
C TYR A 89 13.37 11.35 1.58
N ASP A 90 12.30 12.04 1.18
CA ASP A 90 11.02 12.03 1.88
C ASP A 90 10.29 10.76 1.45
N GLU A 91 9.87 9.95 2.39
CA GLU A 91 9.14 8.71 2.17
C GLU A 91 7.73 8.81 2.71
N GLY A 92 6.79 8.20 2.02
CA GLY A 92 5.42 8.18 2.48
C GLY A 92 4.50 7.22 1.74
N LEU A 93 3.20 7.54 1.80
CA LEU A 93 2.12 6.75 1.23
C LEU A 93 1.45 7.55 0.12
N ALA A 94 1.00 6.86 -0.92
CA ALA A 94 0.19 7.48 -1.94
C ALA A 94 -0.99 6.60 -2.36
N PHE A 95 -2.01 7.25 -2.89
CA PHE A 95 -3.10 6.62 -3.62
C PHE A 95 -3.19 7.16 -5.04
N LEU A 96 -3.47 6.26 -5.97
CA LEU A 96 -4.02 6.61 -7.28
C LEU A 96 -5.44 6.05 -7.38
N SER A 97 -6.41 6.87 -7.79
CA SER A 97 -7.80 6.49 -7.96
C SER A 97 -8.32 6.92 -9.33
N LYS A 98 -9.12 6.09 -10.01
CA LYS A 98 -9.81 6.46 -11.26
C LYS A 98 -10.91 7.49 -11.03
N THR A 99 -11.44 7.57 -9.82
CA THR A 99 -12.47 8.55 -9.44
C THR A 99 -11.89 9.63 -8.53
N PRO A 100 -12.44 10.85 -8.54
CA PRO A 100 -11.93 11.93 -7.69
C PRO A 100 -11.88 11.54 -6.22
N ILE A 101 -10.78 11.90 -5.56
CA ILE A 101 -10.62 11.75 -4.12
C ILE A 101 -11.29 12.94 -3.45
N THR A 102 -12.33 12.69 -2.64
CA THR A 102 -13.20 13.73 -2.07
C THR A 102 -12.82 14.12 -0.65
N ALA A 103 -12.09 13.26 0.05
CA ALA A 103 -11.59 13.54 1.40
C ALA A 103 -10.35 12.69 1.69
N THR A 104 -9.50 13.20 2.56
CA THR A 104 -8.31 12.50 3.08
C THR A 104 -8.24 12.64 4.60
N GLU A 105 -7.68 11.64 5.26
CA GLU A 105 -7.37 11.68 6.69
C GLU A 105 -6.01 11.01 6.94
N THR A 106 -5.21 11.63 7.79
CA THR A 106 -3.92 11.10 8.26
C THR A 106 -4.04 10.65 9.70
N ILE A 107 -3.56 9.46 10.01
CA ILE A 107 -3.57 8.88 11.36
C ILE A 107 -2.13 8.51 11.72
N THR A 108 -1.52 9.20 12.69
CA THR A 108 -0.22 8.79 13.23
C THR A 108 -0.42 7.54 14.08
N ILE A 109 0.08 6.39 13.64
CA ILE A 109 -0.10 5.10 14.31
C ILE A 109 1.08 4.72 15.20
N SER A 110 2.28 5.24 14.94
CA SER A 110 3.43 5.13 15.84
C SER A 110 3.25 5.99 17.09
N LYS A 111 4.07 5.75 18.12
CA LYS A 111 4.16 6.60 19.31
C LYS A 111 4.78 7.94 18.96
N THR A 112 5.82 7.91 18.12
CA THR A 112 6.49 9.10 17.60
C THR A 112 5.81 9.63 16.35
N ASP A 113 5.86 10.95 16.13
CA ASP A 113 5.52 11.63 14.89
C ASP A 113 6.74 12.40 14.33
N ASP A 114 7.94 12.03 14.79
CA ASP A 114 9.18 12.66 14.37
C ASP A 114 9.54 12.22 12.94
N TYR A 115 9.63 13.20 12.04
CA TYR A 115 10.02 13.00 10.63
C TYR A 115 11.41 12.36 10.47
N TYR A 116 12.34 12.60 11.39
CA TYR A 116 13.68 12.03 11.33
C TYR A 116 13.78 10.62 11.93
N ASN A 117 12.72 10.15 12.59
CA ASN A 117 12.69 8.80 13.14
C ASN A 117 12.17 7.82 12.05
N TRP A 118 13.03 6.90 11.62
CA TRP A 118 12.68 5.91 10.59
C TRP A 118 11.56 4.94 11.02
N LYS A 119 11.25 4.84 12.31
CA LYS A 119 10.14 4.04 12.87
C LYS A 119 8.80 4.78 12.86
N THR A 120 8.77 6.04 12.47
CA THR A 120 7.50 6.78 12.32
C THR A 120 6.60 6.09 11.30
N ARG A 121 5.36 5.83 11.69
CA ARG A 121 4.33 5.18 10.88
C ARG A 121 3.04 5.99 10.93
N LYS A 122 2.44 6.16 9.76
CA LYS A 122 1.12 6.76 9.61
C LYS A 122 0.26 5.85 8.74
N ALA A 123 -1.05 5.95 8.92
CA ALA A 123 -2.02 5.43 7.97
C ALA A 123 -2.64 6.61 7.23
N PHE A 124 -2.93 6.39 5.96
CA PHE A 124 -3.51 7.37 5.07
C PHE A 124 -4.85 6.88 4.56
N VAL A 125 -5.92 7.60 4.88
CA VAL A 125 -7.28 7.25 4.47
C VAL A 125 -7.73 8.20 3.38
N ILE A 126 -8.33 7.66 2.33
CA ILE A 126 -9.03 8.44 1.30
C ILE A 126 -10.50 8.02 1.23
N ASN A 127 -11.36 8.98 0.83
CA ASN A 127 -12.71 8.70 0.36
C ASN A 127 -12.78 8.91 -1.15
N THR A 128 -13.29 7.95 -1.87
CA THR A 128 -13.59 8.05 -3.29
C THR A 128 -14.77 7.14 -3.62
N ASN A 129 -15.72 7.66 -4.40
CA ASN A 129 -16.93 6.92 -4.82
C ASN A 129 -17.70 6.27 -3.64
N ASN A 130 -17.84 6.99 -2.51
CA ASN A 130 -18.49 6.55 -1.27
C ASN A 130 -17.81 5.36 -0.54
N PHE A 131 -16.62 4.95 -0.95
CA PHE A 131 -15.80 3.97 -0.25
C PHE A 131 -14.61 4.64 0.43
N TYR A 132 -14.21 4.08 1.54
CA TYR A 132 -12.98 4.45 2.22
C TYR A 132 -11.89 3.43 1.94
N PHE A 133 -10.68 3.92 1.74
CA PHE A 133 -9.49 3.10 1.55
C PHE A 133 -8.42 3.60 2.52
N CYS A 134 -7.88 2.71 3.30
CA CYS A 134 -6.80 3.01 4.24
C CYS A 134 -5.52 2.33 3.76
N ASN A 135 -4.50 3.13 3.49
CA ASN A 135 -3.16 2.67 3.13
C ASN A 135 -2.26 2.73 4.37
N THR A 136 -1.49 1.68 4.61
CA THR A 136 -0.55 1.63 5.73
C THR A 136 0.73 0.89 5.36
N HIS A 137 1.83 1.25 6.02
CA HIS A 137 3.06 0.49 6.08
C HIS A 137 3.40 0.30 7.56
N MET A 138 3.11 -0.89 8.08
CA MET A 138 3.23 -1.21 9.50
C MET A 138 4.69 -1.47 9.90
N GLY A 139 5.00 -1.32 11.19
CA GLY A 139 6.25 -1.81 11.77
C GLY A 139 6.21 -3.33 12.02
N TRP A 140 7.30 -3.86 12.60
CA TRP A 140 7.43 -5.29 12.89
C TRP A 140 6.75 -5.68 14.20
N TRP A 141 6.31 -6.95 14.27
CA TRP A 141 5.59 -7.47 15.44
C TRP A 141 6.37 -7.30 16.74
N ASN A 142 7.64 -7.66 16.74
CA ASN A 142 8.51 -7.70 17.91
C ASN A 142 9.34 -6.43 18.10
N ASP A 143 9.04 -5.31 17.41
CA ASP A 143 9.76 -4.06 17.65
C ASP A 143 9.49 -3.57 19.08
N LYS A 144 10.56 -3.31 19.85
CA LYS A 144 10.47 -2.93 21.27
C LYS A 144 10.01 -1.49 21.48
N ASP A 145 10.37 -0.59 20.56
CA ASP A 145 10.06 0.83 20.65
C ASP A 145 8.68 1.14 20.09
N GLU A 146 8.39 0.57 18.92
CA GLU A 146 7.18 0.79 18.11
C GLU A 146 6.49 -0.54 17.75
N PRO A 147 5.96 -1.29 18.76
CA PRO A 147 5.40 -2.61 18.51
C PRO A 147 4.17 -2.55 17.61
N PHE A 148 4.10 -3.47 16.65
CA PHE A 148 3.00 -3.62 15.70
C PHE A 148 1.62 -3.57 16.39
N ARG A 149 1.46 -4.29 17.51
CA ARG A 149 0.17 -4.36 18.23
C ARG A 149 -0.35 -2.98 18.60
N GLN A 150 0.51 -2.11 19.14
CA GLN A 150 0.10 -0.75 19.53
C GLN A 150 -0.24 0.11 18.30
N GLN A 151 0.54 -0.02 17.23
CA GLN A 151 0.26 0.67 15.98
C GLN A 151 -1.10 0.22 15.41
N PHE A 152 -1.34 -1.10 15.40
CA PHE A 152 -2.58 -1.63 14.84
C PHE A 152 -3.80 -1.32 15.70
N ASP A 153 -3.71 -1.37 17.03
CA ASP A 153 -4.81 -0.99 17.92
C ASP A 153 -5.24 0.46 17.67
N LYS A 154 -4.26 1.38 17.59
CA LYS A 154 -4.53 2.80 17.30
C LYS A 154 -5.15 3.01 15.92
N LEU A 155 -4.61 2.31 14.89
CA LEU A 155 -5.18 2.32 13.56
C LEU A 155 -6.62 1.80 13.57
N ASN A 156 -6.84 0.61 14.11
CA ASN A 156 -8.14 -0.04 14.13
C ASN A 156 -9.21 0.83 14.82
N GLU A 157 -8.90 1.41 15.99
CA GLU A 157 -9.82 2.31 16.71
C GLU A 157 -10.17 3.54 15.85
N SER A 158 -9.17 4.15 15.21
CA SER A 158 -9.36 5.36 14.40
C SER A 158 -10.26 5.15 13.18
N ILE A 159 -10.21 3.95 12.58
CA ILE A 159 -10.96 3.65 11.34
C ILE A 159 -12.28 2.91 11.56
N LEU A 160 -12.66 2.57 12.81
CA LEU A 160 -13.94 1.95 13.13
C LEU A 160 -15.16 2.80 12.73
N LYS A 161 -15.00 4.11 12.63
CA LYS A 161 -16.05 5.04 12.19
C LYS A 161 -16.50 4.84 10.74
N TYR A 162 -15.67 4.20 9.90
CA TYR A 162 -15.96 3.97 8.49
C TYR A 162 -16.66 2.62 8.28
N LYS A 163 -17.88 2.65 7.72
CA LYS A 163 -18.70 1.43 7.52
C LYS A 163 -18.22 0.56 6.36
N GLN A 164 -17.69 1.19 5.31
CA GLN A 164 -17.21 0.52 4.09
C GLN A 164 -15.76 0.96 3.84
N ILE A 165 -14.85 0.23 4.43
CA ILE A 165 -13.42 0.52 4.34
C ILE A 165 -12.64 -0.72 3.95
N TYR A 166 -11.67 -0.54 3.05
CA TYR A 166 -10.62 -1.50 2.72
C TYR A 166 -9.32 -1.04 3.36
N LEU A 167 -8.68 -1.95 4.09
CA LEU A 167 -7.38 -1.70 4.70
C LEU A 167 -6.32 -2.42 3.86
N MET A 168 -5.37 -1.65 3.32
CA MET A 168 -4.44 -2.08 2.28
C MET A 168 -3.01 -1.71 2.67
N GLY A 169 -2.04 -2.52 2.29
CA GLY A 169 -0.63 -2.14 2.45
C GLY A 169 0.30 -3.26 2.85
N ASP A 170 1.51 -2.85 3.23
CA ASP A 170 2.55 -3.69 3.80
C ASP A 170 2.39 -3.76 5.32
N PHE A 171 2.14 -4.96 5.82
CA PHE A 171 1.93 -5.20 7.25
C PHE A 171 3.18 -5.72 7.96
N ASN A 172 4.26 -5.97 7.24
CA ASN A 172 5.48 -6.52 7.83
C ASN A 172 5.22 -7.71 8.78
N SER A 173 4.21 -8.53 8.45
CA SER A 173 3.77 -9.66 9.28
C SER A 173 3.36 -10.84 8.40
N PRO A 174 4.16 -11.92 8.39
CA PRO A 174 3.88 -13.09 7.57
C PRO A 174 2.59 -13.81 7.98
N SER A 175 1.82 -14.26 6.98
CA SER A 175 0.52 -14.93 7.22
C SER A 175 0.65 -16.33 7.84
N ASN A 176 1.82 -16.94 7.79
CA ASN A 176 2.10 -18.28 8.29
C ASN A 176 2.68 -18.30 9.71
N ILE A 177 2.95 -17.14 10.31
CA ILE A 177 3.38 -17.06 11.71
C ILE A 177 2.15 -16.87 12.59
N GLU A 178 1.81 -17.93 13.32
CA GLU A 178 0.69 -17.91 14.26
C GLU A 178 0.94 -16.91 15.40
N ASN A 179 -0.13 -16.28 15.89
CA ASN A 179 -0.14 -15.36 17.02
C ASN A 179 0.66 -14.05 16.83
N GLU A 180 1.05 -13.72 15.60
CA GLU A 180 1.66 -12.44 15.24
C GLU A 180 0.68 -11.52 14.49
N GLY A 181 1.20 -10.46 13.88
CA GLY A 181 0.42 -9.35 13.33
C GLY A 181 -0.71 -9.75 12.40
N TYR A 182 -0.51 -10.70 11.46
CA TYR A 182 -1.60 -11.17 10.59
C TYR A 182 -2.77 -11.77 11.40
N GLY A 183 -2.46 -12.71 12.30
CA GLY A 183 -3.46 -13.31 13.18
C GLY A 183 -4.13 -12.27 14.09
N TYR A 184 -3.35 -11.30 14.57
CA TYR A 184 -3.86 -10.21 15.38
C TYR A 184 -4.85 -9.32 14.62
N VAL A 185 -4.54 -8.93 13.38
CA VAL A 185 -5.44 -8.18 12.49
C VAL A 185 -6.76 -8.94 12.30
N CYS A 186 -6.69 -10.23 11.98
CA CYS A 186 -7.86 -11.09 11.80
C CYS A 186 -8.69 -11.22 13.10
N SER A 187 -8.04 -11.28 14.27
CA SER A 187 -8.73 -11.34 15.58
C SER A 187 -9.56 -10.09 15.90
N LYS A 188 -9.26 -8.94 15.27
CA LYS A 188 -10.02 -7.70 15.37
C LYS A 188 -11.19 -7.61 14.36
N GLY A 189 -11.52 -8.72 13.71
CA GLY A 189 -12.64 -8.86 12.78
C GLY A 189 -12.35 -8.43 11.34
N TRP A 190 -11.09 -8.17 10.99
CA TRP A 190 -10.66 -7.98 9.62
C TRP A 190 -10.58 -9.31 8.89
N LYS A 191 -11.09 -9.34 7.66
CA LYS A 191 -11.10 -10.50 6.78
C LYS A 191 -10.13 -10.28 5.64
N ASP A 192 -9.22 -11.21 5.46
CA ASP A 192 -8.28 -11.20 4.34
C ASP A 192 -9.01 -11.52 3.03
N THR A 193 -8.97 -10.59 2.08
CA THR A 193 -9.62 -10.77 0.78
C THR A 193 -9.04 -11.94 -0.01
N TYR A 194 -7.76 -12.28 0.19
CA TYR A 194 -7.15 -13.48 -0.37
C TYR A 194 -7.85 -14.75 0.14
N MET A 195 -8.13 -14.84 1.44
CA MET A 195 -8.82 -15.99 2.02
C MET A 195 -10.27 -16.09 1.57
N LEU A 196 -10.93 -14.96 1.33
CA LEU A 196 -12.33 -14.89 0.87
C LEU A 196 -12.48 -15.12 -0.64
N SER A 197 -11.40 -15.01 -1.42
CA SER A 197 -11.48 -15.05 -2.88
C SER A 197 -11.87 -16.42 -3.41
N ARG A 198 -12.71 -16.42 -4.47
CA ARG A 198 -13.13 -17.65 -5.19
C ARG A 198 -11.97 -18.23 -5.99
N GLU A 199 -11.18 -17.36 -6.61
CA GLU A 199 -9.97 -17.72 -7.36
C GLU A 199 -8.78 -17.02 -6.74
N LYS A 200 -7.68 -17.73 -6.55
CA LYS A 200 -6.44 -17.19 -6.01
C LYS A 200 -5.23 -17.97 -6.49
N ASP A 201 -4.12 -17.27 -6.58
CA ASP A 201 -2.80 -17.87 -6.81
C ASP A 201 -2.13 -18.29 -5.49
N ILE A 202 -0.79 -18.46 -5.49
CA ILE A 202 -0.04 -18.87 -4.31
C ILE A 202 0.08 -17.77 -3.24
N GLY A 203 -0.14 -16.50 -3.59
CA GLY A 203 -0.28 -15.35 -2.69
C GLY A 203 1.01 -14.78 -2.11
N TYR A 204 2.19 -15.28 -2.44
CA TYR A 204 3.44 -14.74 -1.91
C TYR A 204 3.74 -13.35 -2.48
N THR A 205 4.02 -12.38 -1.58
CA THR A 205 4.26 -10.98 -1.95
C THR A 205 5.74 -10.59 -1.88
N VAL A 206 6.58 -11.42 -1.31
CA VAL A 206 8.04 -11.25 -1.25
C VAL A 206 8.74 -12.56 -1.52
N LYS A 207 9.85 -12.49 -2.26
CA LYS A 207 10.77 -13.60 -2.50
C LYS A 207 12.17 -13.24 -2.00
N GLY A 208 12.76 -14.12 -1.21
CA GLY A 208 14.12 -13.98 -0.72
C GLY A 208 14.27 -13.00 0.43
N LYS A 209 15.45 -12.42 0.56
CA LYS A 209 15.80 -11.48 1.63
C LYS A 209 15.50 -10.05 1.18
N ILE A 210 14.78 -9.33 2.01
CA ILE A 210 14.52 -7.89 1.88
C ILE A 210 14.91 -7.19 3.18
N ALA A 211 14.98 -5.86 3.17
CA ALA A 211 15.33 -5.07 4.33
C ALA A 211 14.40 -5.38 5.52
N GLY A 212 15.00 -5.63 6.70
CA GLY A 212 14.28 -6.02 7.92
C GLY A 212 13.91 -7.51 8.03
N TRP A 213 14.20 -8.33 7.00
CA TRP A 213 13.90 -9.76 6.93
C TRP A 213 15.13 -10.60 6.59
N GLU A 214 16.34 -10.10 6.85
CA GLU A 214 17.61 -10.74 6.52
C GLU A 214 17.81 -12.09 7.23
N ASN A 215 17.24 -12.23 8.43
CA ASN A 215 17.37 -13.42 9.30
C ASN A 215 16.15 -14.36 9.20
N TYR A 216 15.24 -14.13 8.26
CA TYR A 216 14.09 -14.99 8.07
C TYR A 216 14.41 -16.07 7.05
N ASP A 217 14.28 -17.35 7.45
CA ASP A 217 14.79 -18.49 6.66
C ASP A 217 13.89 -18.89 5.50
N GLU A 218 12.62 -18.46 5.47
CA GLU A 218 11.71 -18.81 4.38
C GLU A 218 11.97 -17.96 3.13
N GLU A 219 12.06 -18.65 1.98
CA GLU A 219 12.28 -18.01 0.68
C GLU A 219 11.11 -17.12 0.25
N TYR A 220 9.89 -17.47 0.67
CA TYR A 220 8.68 -16.78 0.24
C TYR A 220 7.84 -16.31 1.45
N LYS A 221 7.33 -15.07 1.37
CA LYS A 221 6.50 -14.47 2.41
C LYS A 221 5.26 -13.83 1.80
N ARG A 222 4.17 -13.79 2.56
CA ARG A 222 3.01 -12.95 2.29
C ARG A 222 2.86 -11.97 3.44
N ILE A 223 3.22 -10.72 3.21
CA ILE A 223 3.22 -9.62 4.18
C ILE A 223 2.43 -8.40 3.72
N ASP A 224 2.03 -8.37 2.44
CA ASP A 224 1.18 -7.35 1.86
C ASP A 224 -0.25 -7.87 1.73
N TYR A 225 -1.22 -7.06 2.10
CA TYR A 225 -2.61 -7.50 2.22
C TYR A 225 -3.60 -6.44 1.78
N ILE A 226 -4.80 -6.92 1.42
CA ILE A 226 -6.03 -6.14 1.34
C ILE A 226 -7.04 -6.81 2.26
N PHE A 227 -7.47 -6.11 3.30
CA PHE A 227 -8.46 -6.56 4.26
C PHE A 227 -9.78 -5.80 4.11
N THR A 228 -10.87 -6.44 4.54
CA THR A 228 -12.20 -5.82 4.67
C THR A 228 -12.86 -6.25 5.97
N LYS A 229 -13.85 -5.49 6.44
CA LYS A 229 -14.76 -5.92 7.53
C LYS A 229 -16.12 -6.36 7.00
N GLY A 230 -16.39 -6.11 5.73
CA GLY A 230 -17.67 -6.43 5.12
C GLY A 230 -17.82 -7.91 4.71
N ASN A 231 -18.91 -8.19 4.00
CA ASN A 231 -19.19 -9.48 3.39
C ASN A 231 -19.21 -9.31 1.86
N GLU A 232 -18.11 -8.79 1.34
CA GLU A 232 -17.92 -8.60 -0.09
C GLU A 232 -17.76 -9.95 -0.80
N ASP A 233 -18.24 -9.99 -2.05
CA ASP A 233 -18.05 -11.11 -2.94
C ASP A 233 -16.71 -10.91 -3.67
N ILE A 234 -15.65 -11.53 -3.17
CA ILE A 234 -14.30 -11.45 -3.73
C ILE A 234 -14.18 -12.48 -4.83
N LEU A 235 -14.09 -12.01 -6.08
CA LEU A 235 -14.02 -12.88 -7.24
C LEU A 235 -12.63 -13.49 -7.39
N LYS A 236 -11.59 -12.67 -7.27
CA LYS A 236 -10.21 -13.10 -7.49
C LYS A 236 -9.24 -12.31 -6.63
N SER A 237 -8.22 -13.00 -6.12
CA SER A 237 -7.02 -12.40 -5.54
C SER A 237 -5.80 -12.98 -6.23
N GLN A 238 -4.91 -12.12 -6.71
CA GLN A 238 -3.70 -12.55 -7.39
C GLN A 238 -2.53 -11.62 -7.08
N VAL A 239 -1.34 -12.20 -7.11
CA VAL A 239 -0.07 -11.46 -7.01
C VAL A 239 0.35 -11.00 -8.41
N VAL A 240 0.69 -9.73 -8.54
CA VAL A 240 1.21 -9.12 -9.77
C VAL A 240 2.61 -8.57 -9.53
N PHE A 241 3.35 -8.28 -10.60
CA PHE A 241 4.76 -7.86 -10.54
C PHE A 241 5.71 -8.92 -9.96
N ASN A 242 5.36 -10.19 -10.09
CA ASN A 242 6.12 -11.34 -9.59
C ASN A 242 6.98 -12.02 -10.67
N GLY A 243 7.11 -11.41 -11.85
CA GLY A 243 7.80 -11.96 -13.01
C GLY A 243 6.97 -12.95 -13.85
N THR A 244 5.84 -13.40 -13.35
CA THR A 244 4.88 -14.26 -14.08
C THR A 244 3.66 -13.49 -14.54
N ASN A 245 3.00 -12.79 -13.61
CA ASN A 245 1.81 -11.97 -13.86
C ASN A 245 2.18 -10.49 -14.07
N GLU A 246 3.10 -10.05 -14.59
CA GLU A 246 3.74 -8.77 -14.87
C GLU A 246 5.22 -8.81 -14.41
N LYS A 247 6.04 -7.97 -15.08
CA LYS A 247 7.46 -7.85 -14.76
C LYS A 247 7.67 -7.27 -13.35
N ILE A 248 8.75 -7.67 -12.69
CA ILE A 248 9.13 -7.18 -11.36
C ILE A 248 9.45 -5.68 -11.42
N VAL A 249 8.89 -4.91 -10.47
CA VAL A 249 9.09 -3.46 -10.35
C VAL A 249 9.59 -3.02 -8.98
N SER A 250 9.56 -3.92 -7.99
CA SER A 250 9.94 -3.67 -6.61
C SER A 250 10.49 -4.97 -5.99
N ASP A 251 11.12 -4.89 -4.84
CA ASP A 251 11.44 -6.03 -3.99
C ASP A 251 10.20 -6.68 -3.34
N HIS A 252 9.05 -5.98 -3.39
CA HIS A 252 7.73 -6.54 -3.11
C HIS A 252 6.95 -6.79 -4.41
N TYR A 253 6.01 -7.74 -4.32
CA TYR A 253 5.01 -8.00 -5.37
C TYR A 253 3.66 -7.38 -4.97
N GLY A 254 2.90 -6.90 -5.96
CA GLY A 254 1.60 -6.28 -5.72
C GLY A 254 0.50 -7.31 -5.46
N VAL A 255 -0.43 -6.98 -4.59
CA VAL A 255 -1.67 -7.74 -4.38
C VAL A 255 -2.80 -7.08 -5.12
N MET A 256 -3.43 -7.79 -6.06
CA MET A 256 -4.57 -7.32 -6.82
C MET A 256 -5.81 -8.15 -6.51
N VAL A 257 -6.93 -7.45 -6.25
CA VAL A 257 -8.19 -8.08 -5.85
C VAL A 257 -9.33 -7.58 -6.71
N ASP A 258 -10.13 -8.50 -7.26
CA ASP A 258 -11.38 -8.24 -7.97
C ASP A 258 -12.58 -8.47 -7.07
N ILE A 259 -13.39 -7.43 -6.86
CA ILE A 259 -14.56 -7.42 -5.97
C ILE A 259 -15.81 -7.23 -6.82
N LYS A 260 -16.80 -8.11 -6.64
CA LYS A 260 -18.11 -7.95 -7.27
C LYS A 260 -18.90 -6.87 -6.55
N MET A 261 -19.16 -5.77 -7.22
CA MET A 261 -20.02 -4.72 -6.68
C MET A 261 -21.49 -5.11 -6.81
N LYS A 262 -22.29 -4.82 -5.78
CA LYS A 262 -23.73 -4.97 -5.85
C LYS A 262 -24.30 -3.91 -6.78
N ALA A 263 -25.25 -4.29 -7.62
CA ALA A 263 -25.96 -3.35 -8.49
C ALA A 263 -26.66 -2.26 -7.63
N GLY A 264 -26.41 -0.99 -7.93
CA GLY A 264 -27.01 0.17 -7.24
C GLY A 264 -26.09 0.93 -6.27
N ILE A 265 -24.76 0.66 -6.26
CA ILE A 265 -23.77 1.38 -5.42
C ILE A 265 -22.74 2.14 -6.32
N LEU A 266 -23.00 2.26 -7.59
CA LEU A 266 -22.19 3.08 -8.53
C LEU A 266 -22.91 4.40 -8.82
#